data_d8c6ae71fa4c959d4edf50d2f3565da2
#
_entry.id   d8c6ae71fa4c959d4edf50d2f3565da2
#
_cell.length_a   1.000
_cell.length_b   1.000
_cell.length_c   1.000
_cell.angle_alpha   90.00
_cell.angle_beta   90.00
_cell.angle_gamma   90.00
#
_symmetry.space_group_name_H-M   'P 1'
#
loop_
_entity.id
_entity.type
_entity.pdbx_description
1 polymer ?
#
loop_
_entity_poly.entity_id
_entity_poly.type
_entity_poly.pdbx_seq_one_letter_code
_entity_poly.pdbx_strand_id
1 'polypeptide(L)'
;MATKSKARVTSFTDLPSSEAKWVKLQKIDYIDAKGVSRTWEVASRKTRGKAGVDAVAMGNIIYHPSKPPSTIVVLQFRPPVEATTVEWPAGLIDANEKPEEAAVRELYEETGYQGKVISTSPAVAADPGMTNANMCLCMMEVHLKEGEPEPEQHLDEGEDILRINVPLAELYERLEGWAKEGFVIAAKLYHWAAGVQYVMDHPELFTKIDQPGAGA
;
A
#
# COMPACT_ATOMS: atom_id res chain seq x y z
N MET A 1 12.23 -12.91 -13.24
CA MET A 1 10.99 -13.62 -12.84
C MET A 1 10.74 -13.32 -11.37
N ALA A 2 9.51 -13.09 -10.96
CA ALA A 2 9.17 -12.94 -9.55
C ALA A 2 9.48 -14.24 -8.81
N THR A 3 10.15 -14.14 -7.67
CA THR A 3 10.53 -15.32 -6.88
C THR A 3 9.84 -15.22 -5.51
N LYS A 4 9.17 -16.29 -5.09
CA LYS A 4 8.59 -16.36 -3.75
C LYS A 4 9.69 -16.43 -2.70
N SER A 5 9.49 -15.73 -1.58
CA SER A 5 10.35 -15.87 -0.41
C SER A 5 10.35 -17.33 0.08
N LYS A 6 11.48 -17.77 0.63
CA LYS A 6 11.61 -19.08 1.30
C LYS A 6 11.11 -19.05 2.76
N ALA A 7 10.74 -17.89 3.26
CA ALA A 7 10.18 -17.75 4.60
C ALA A 7 8.87 -18.53 4.74
N ARG A 8 8.62 -19.05 5.93
CA ARG A 8 7.42 -19.82 6.25
C ARG A 8 7.05 -19.65 7.72
N VAL A 9 5.76 -19.73 8.01
CA VAL A 9 5.27 -19.85 9.38
C VAL A 9 5.58 -21.25 9.91
N THR A 10 5.98 -21.36 11.17
CA THR A 10 6.31 -22.63 11.84
C THR A 10 5.25 -23.05 12.86
N SER A 11 4.56 -22.10 13.48
CA SER A 11 3.49 -22.36 14.46
C SER A 11 2.65 -21.12 14.70
N PHE A 12 1.44 -21.33 15.22
CA PHE A 12 0.57 -20.31 15.80
C PHE A 12 0.36 -20.63 17.27
N THR A 13 0.39 -19.60 18.11
CA THR A 13 0.05 -19.70 19.54
C THR A 13 -0.79 -18.50 19.93
N ASP A 14 -1.71 -18.70 20.87
CA ASP A 14 -2.48 -17.61 21.45
C ASP A 14 -1.55 -16.61 22.16
N LEU A 15 -1.73 -15.32 21.87
CA LEU A 15 -0.90 -14.26 22.45
C LEU A 15 -1.67 -13.52 23.55
N PRO A 16 -1.25 -13.63 24.81
CA PRO A 16 -1.84 -12.83 25.89
C PRO A 16 -1.69 -11.33 25.62
N SER A 17 -2.73 -10.54 25.92
CA SER A 17 -2.72 -9.08 25.68
C SER A 17 -1.57 -8.35 26.39
N SER A 18 -1.06 -8.90 27.51
CA SER A 18 0.10 -8.39 28.26
C SER A 18 1.42 -8.51 27.49
N GLU A 19 1.53 -9.48 26.60
CA GLU A 19 2.73 -9.78 25.81
C GLU A 19 2.69 -9.13 24.41
N ALA A 20 1.51 -8.72 23.95
CA ALA A 20 1.34 -8.10 22.64
C ALA A 20 2.04 -6.74 22.58
N LYS A 21 2.99 -6.56 21.64
CA LYS A 21 3.78 -5.34 21.44
C LYS A 21 3.10 -4.36 20.49
N TRP A 22 2.56 -4.83 19.40
CA TRP A 22 2.15 -4.02 18.24
C TRP A 22 0.66 -3.77 18.16
N VAL A 23 -0.15 -4.72 18.65
CA VAL A 23 -1.60 -4.66 18.58
C VAL A 23 -2.23 -4.98 19.94
N LYS A 24 -3.46 -4.52 20.11
CA LYS A 24 -4.33 -4.94 21.23
C LYS A 24 -5.69 -5.32 20.66
N LEU A 25 -6.28 -6.38 21.22
CA LEU A 25 -7.67 -6.74 20.97
C LEU A 25 -8.56 -6.06 22.01
N GLN A 26 -9.63 -5.42 21.58
CA GLN A 26 -10.56 -4.69 22.46
C GLN A 26 -12.01 -4.99 22.06
N LYS A 27 -12.87 -4.98 23.08
CA LYS A 27 -14.33 -4.91 22.90
C LYS A 27 -14.77 -3.44 22.90
N ILE A 28 -15.58 -3.06 21.93
CA ILE A 28 -16.23 -1.76 21.85
C ILE A 28 -17.70 -1.95 22.19
N ASP A 29 -18.21 -1.22 23.20
CA ASP A 29 -19.62 -1.09 23.43
C ASP A 29 -20.09 0.22 22.79
N TYR A 30 -21.15 0.16 21.98
CA TYR A 30 -21.68 1.33 21.26
C TYR A 30 -23.20 1.29 21.17
N ILE A 31 -23.77 2.44 20.87
CA ILE A 31 -25.21 2.59 20.60
C ILE A 31 -25.40 2.70 19.08
N ASP A 32 -26.23 1.83 18.51
CA ASP A 32 -26.52 1.87 17.08
C ASP A 32 -27.47 3.03 16.71
N ALA A 33 -27.70 3.25 15.41
CA ALA A 33 -28.57 4.32 14.91
C ALA A 33 -30.05 4.20 15.38
N LYS A 34 -30.45 3.05 15.94
CA LYS A 34 -31.79 2.81 16.47
C LYS A 34 -31.83 2.94 17.99
N GLY A 35 -30.77 3.39 18.62
CA GLY A 35 -30.66 3.51 20.08
C GLY A 35 -30.41 2.19 20.83
N VAL A 36 -30.05 1.12 20.14
CA VAL A 36 -29.81 -0.20 20.73
C VAL A 36 -28.33 -0.37 21.08
N SER A 37 -28.04 -0.85 22.29
CA SER A 37 -26.68 -1.21 22.71
C SER A 37 -26.17 -2.42 21.93
N ARG A 38 -24.96 -2.30 21.42
CA ARG A 38 -24.24 -3.32 20.62
C ARG A 38 -22.81 -3.46 21.10
N THR A 39 -22.18 -4.55 20.70
CA THR A 39 -20.74 -4.79 20.93
C THR A 39 -20.05 -5.07 19.61
N TRP A 40 -18.76 -4.72 19.53
CA TRP A 40 -17.88 -5.01 18.42
C TRP A 40 -16.48 -5.39 18.92
N GLU A 41 -15.77 -6.20 18.17
CA GLU A 41 -14.36 -6.52 18.45
C GLU A 41 -13.47 -5.74 17.48
N VAL A 42 -12.34 -5.25 17.98
CA VAL A 42 -11.38 -4.48 17.19
C VAL A 42 -9.95 -4.81 17.54
N ALA A 43 -9.10 -5.00 16.52
CA ALA A 43 -7.65 -5.03 16.66
C ALA A 43 -7.11 -3.60 16.47
N SER A 44 -6.55 -3.02 17.53
CA SER A 44 -6.03 -1.64 17.50
C SER A 44 -4.50 -1.63 17.51
N ARG A 45 -3.88 -0.77 16.70
CA ARG A 45 -2.43 -0.52 16.75
C ARG A 45 -2.04 0.21 18.02
N LYS A 46 -0.89 -0.17 18.61
CA LYS A 46 -0.29 0.50 19.78
C LYS A 46 0.73 1.58 19.36
N THR A 47 1.10 1.61 18.08
CA THR A 47 2.23 2.39 17.54
C THR A 47 1.82 3.71 16.87
N ARG A 48 0.52 4.07 16.90
CA ARG A 48 0.05 5.30 16.27
C ARG A 48 0.70 6.54 16.88
N GLY A 49 1.43 7.27 16.05
CA GLY A 49 2.09 8.52 16.40
C GLY A 49 1.12 9.72 16.51
N LYS A 50 1.69 10.90 16.78
CA LYS A 50 0.92 12.16 16.91
C LYS A 50 0.27 12.63 15.63
N ALA A 51 0.76 12.19 14.47
CA ALA A 51 0.17 12.49 13.16
C ALA A 51 -1.24 11.89 12.99
N GLY A 52 -1.64 10.94 13.85
CA GLY A 52 -2.95 10.31 13.77
C GLY A 52 -3.11 9.30 12.63
N VAL A 53 -2.03 9.07 11.87
CA VAL A 53 -1.94 8.11 10.75
C VAL A 53 -0.88 7.07 11.09
N ASP A 54 -1.16 5.81 10.77
CA ASP A 54 -0.27 4.70 11.14
C ASP A 54 0.81 4.44 10.08
N ALA A 55 0.49 4.62 8.80
CA ALA A 55 1.34 4.20 7.70
C ALA A 55 1.12 5.03 6.43
N VAL A 56 2.03 4.89 5.48
CA VAL A 56 1.89 5.38 4.11
C VAL A 56 2.05 4.23 3.12
N ALA A 57 1.38 4.33 1.97
CA ALA A 57 1.68 3.52 0.80
C ALA A 57 2.07 4.45 -0.35
N MET A 58 3.06 4.07 -1.14
CA MET A 58 3.59 4.86 -2.22
C MET A 58 3.09 4.36 -3.57
N GLY A 59 2.06 5.04 -4.10
CA GLY A 59 1.64 4.90 -5.50
C GLY A 59 2.68 5.58 -6.39
N ASN A 60 3.74 4.87 -6.73
CA ASN A 60 4.89 5.44 -7.40
C ASN A 60 4.78 5.27 -8.92
N ILE A 61 5.13 6.33 -9.66
CA ILE A 61 5.22 6.32 -11.12
C ILE A 61 6.66 6.63 -11.52
N ILE A 62 7.26 5.72 -12.27
CA ILE A 62 8.63 5.85 -12.77
C ILE A 62 8.59 6.34 -14.20
N TYR A 63 9.20 7.48 -14.46
CA TYR A 63 9.42 8.03 -15.78
C TYR A 63 10.84 7.77 -16.24
N HIS A 64 10.98 7.22 -17.45
CA HIS A 64 12.27 6.97 -18.08
C HIS A 64 12.25 7.54 -19.50
N PRO A 65 13.35 8.14 -20.00
CA PRO A 65 13.36 8.81 -21.31
C PRO A 65 13.00 7.90 -22.50
N SER A 66 13.37 6.62 -22.41
CA SER A 66 13.22 5.64 -23.51
C SER A 66 12.34 4.42 -23.19
N LYS A 67 11.71 4.37 -21.99
CA LYS A 67 10.83 3.26 -21.59
C LYS A 67 9.44 3.80 -21.24
N PRO A 68 8.39 2.98 -21.38
CA PRO A 68 7.04 3.37 -20.95
C PRO A 68 7.00 3.66 -19.45
N PRO A 69 6.08 4.52 -18.98
CA PRO A 69 5.86 4.74 -17.56
C PRO A 69 5.57 3.43 -16.84
N SER A 70 6.14 3.28 -15.66
CA SER A 70 6.06 2.04 -14.88
C SER A 70 5.84 2.34 -13.41
N THR A 71 5.56 1.31 -12.62
CA THR A 71 5.48 1.37 -11.16
C THR A 71 6.34 0.27 -10.56
N ILE A 72 6.89 0.54 -9.39
CA ILE A 72 7.59 -0.48 -8.60
C ILE A 72 6.59 -1.11 -7.66
N VAL A 73 6.52 -2.43 -7.70
CA VAL A 73 5.88 -3.25 -6.69
C VAL A 73 6.94 -3.99 -5.88
N VAL A 74 6.62 -4.31 -4.65
CA VAL A 74 7.48 -5.07 -3.74
C VAL A 74 6.87 -6.43 -3.45
N LEU A 75 7.72 -7.43 -3.37
CA LEU A 75 7.37 -8.79 -2.99
C LEU A 75 8.02 -9.08 -1.63
N GLN A 76 7.22 -9.43 -0.64
CA GLN A 76 7.72 -9.79 0.68
C GLN A 76 6.86 -10.88 1.32
N PHE A 77 7.45 -11.67 2.21
CA PHE A 77 6.67 -12.65 2.96
C PHE A 77 5.89 -11.96 4.08
N ARG A 78 4.58 -12.18 4.10
CA ARG A 78 3.70 -11.67 5.16
C ARG A 78 3.21 -12.83 6.03
N PRO A 79 3.76 -13.04 7.23
CA PRO A 79 3.36 -14.14 8.11
C PRO A 79 1.85 -14.27 8.34
N PRO A 80 1.06 -13.18 8.51
CA PRO A 80 -0.38 -13.32 8.74
C PRO A 80 -1.17 -13.98 7.61
N VAL A 81 -0.67 -13.94 6.38
CA VAL A 81 -1.28 -14.61 5.21
C VAL A 81 -0.47 -15.80 4.73
N GLU A 82 0.62 -16.15 5.43
CA GLU A 82 1.51 -17.28 5.16
C GLU A 82 2.03 -17.35 3.72
N ALA A 83 2.17 -16.20 3.08
CA ALA A 83 2.49 -16.11 1.65
C ALA A 83 3.40 -14.92 1.32
N THR A 84 4.05 -15.01 0.17
CA THR A 84 4.66 -13.85 -0.47
C THR A 84 3.57 -12.98 -1.06
N THR A 85 3.50 -11.74 -0.62
CA THR A 85 2.56 -10.72 -1.11
C THR A 85 3.18 -9.89 -2.21
N VAL A 86 2.33 -9.33 -3.08
CA VAL A 86 2.68 -8.30 -4.05
C VAL A 86 1.99 -7.01 -3.61
N GLU A 87 2.76 -6.00 -3.30
CA GLU A 87 2.29 -4.75 -2.70
C GLU A 87 2.92 -3.53 -3.38
N TRP A 88 2.36 -2.36 -3.20
CA TRP A 88 3.14 -1.14 -3.32
C TRP A 88 4.09 -1.01 -2.13
N PRO A 89 5.24 -0.34 -2.30
CA PRO A 89 6.09 0.05 -1.18
C PRO A 89 5.24 0.76 -0.12
N ALA A 90 5.44 0.42 1.15
CA ALA A 90 4.61 0.93 2.25
C ALA A 90 5.29 0.76 3.60
N GLY A 91 5.30 1.81 4.41
CA GLY A 91 5.91 1.74 5.73
C GLY A 91 5.17 2.52 6.80
N LEU A 92 5.65 2.41 8.03
CA LEU A 92 5.09 3.10 9.18
C LEU A 92 5.58 4.55 9.23
N ILE A 93 4.72 5.42 9.74
CA ILE A 93 5.06 6.82 10.00
C ILE A 93 5.69 6.91 11.39
N ASP A 94 6.88 7.45 11.50
CA ASP A 94 7.57 7.68 12.76
C ASP A 94 6.89 8.74 13.63
N ALA A 95 7.17 8.74 14.93
CA ALA A 95 6.44 9.50 15.94
C ALA A 95 6.32 11.02 15.67
N ASN A 96 7.28 11.61 14.95
CA ASN A 96 7.30 13.05 14.64
C ASN A 96 7.41 13.33 13.13
N GLU A 97 7.13 12.32 12.31
CA GLU A 97 7.25 12.36 10.85
C GLU A 97 5.89 12.70 10.23
N LYS A 98 5.90 13.39 9.10
CA LYS A 98 4.70 13.62 8.29
C LYS A 98 4.55 12.48 7.26
N PRO A 99 3.32 12.21 6.77
CA PRO A 99 3.11 11.19 5.74
C PRO A 99 4.02 11.33 4.51
N GLU A 100 4.26 12.56 4.05
CA GLU A 100 5.09 12.84 2.88
C GLU A 100 6.57 12.53 3.14
N GLU A 101 7.05 12.80 4.36
CA GLU A 101 8.42 12.52 4.78
C GLU A 101 8.65 11.01 4.87
N ALA A 102 7.71 10.29 5.51
CA ALA A 102 7.71 8.84 5.58
C ALA A 102 7.69 8.21 4.18
N ALA A 103 6.86 8.72 3.27
CA ALA A 103 6.77 8.19 1.91
C ALA A 103 8.09 8.31 1.14
N VAL A 104 8.82 9.42 1.30
CA VAL A 104 10.13 9.60 0.66
C VAL A 104 11.17 8.67 1.26
N ARG A 105 11.22 8.55 2.59
CA ARG A 105 12.15 7.67 3.31
C ARG A 105 11.90 6.20 2.94
N GLU A 106 10.68 5.72 3.09
CA GLU A 106 10.31 4.32 2.84
C GLU A 106 10.51 3.92 1.37
N LEU A 107 10.16 4.81 0.41
CA LEU A 107 10.43 4.54 -1.01
C LEU A 107 11.93 4.34 -1.25
N TYR A 108 12.77 5.17 -0.63
CA TYR A 108 14.21 5.05 -0.75
C TYR A 108 14.75 3.78 -0.08
N GLU A 109 14.31 3.46 1.12
CA GLU A 109 14.74 2.27 1.87
C GLU A 109 14.35 0.99 1.14
N GLU A 110 13.06 0.84 0.80
CA GLU A 110 12.56 -0.38 0.17
C GLU A 110 12.96 -0.54 -1.31
N THR A 111 13.21 0.58 -2.02
CA THR A 111 13.43 0.50 -3.48
C THR A 111 14.76 1.09 -3.95
N GLY A 112 15.41 1.90 -3.15
CA GLY A 112 16.61 2.68 -3.52
C GLY A 112 16.30 3.94 -4.34
N TYR A 113 15.07 4.11 -4.82
CA TYR A 113 14.70 5.26 -5.65
C TYR A 113 14.31 6.47 -4.81
N GLN A 114 14.72 7.64 -5.28
CA GLN A 114 14.28 8.92 -4.72
C GLN A 114 13.11 9.47 -5.52
N GLY A 115 11.97 9.59 -4.88
CA GLY A 115 10.74 10.10 -5.48
C GLY A 115 10.29 11.43 -4.87
N LYS A 116 9.49 12.16 -5.65
CA LYS A 116 8.81 13.38 -5.20
C LYS A 116 7.34 13.08 -4.97
N VAL A 117 6.81 13.42 -3.79
CA VAL A 117 5.37 13.35 -3.50
C VAL A 117 4.64 14.41 -4.33
N ILE A 118 3.64 13.98 -5.07
CA ILE A 118 2.78 14.83 -5.91
C ILE A 118 1.45 15.11 -5.21
N SER A 119 0.90 14.10 -4.54
CA SER A 119 -0.33 14.25 -3.76
C SER A 119 -0.37 13.25 -2.62
N THR A 120 -1.05 13.64 -1.54
CA THR A 120 -1.30 12.80 -0.36
C THR A 120 -2.79 12.72 -0.13
N SER A 121 -3.32 11.51 0.02
CA SER A 121 -4.72 11.31 0.37
C SER A 121 -5.01 11.74 1.81
N PRO A 122 -6.27 12.01 2.18
CA PRO A 122 -6.62 11.99 3.60
C PRO A 122 -6.32 10.62 4.21
N ALA A 123 -6.31 10.54 5.55
CA ALA A 123 -6.20 9.26 6.23
C ALA A 123 -7.40 8.37 5.85
N VAL A 124 -7.11 7.21 5.29
CA VAL A 124 -8.11 6.22 4.86
C VAL A 124 -8.04 4.97 5.75
N ALA A 125 -9.18 4.38 6.07
CA ALA A 125 -9.22 3.15 6.85
C ALA A 125 -8.65 1.97 6.05
N ALA A 126 -7.82 1.17 6.70
CA ALA A 126 -7.22 -0.02 6.07
C ALA A 126 -8.22 -1.18 5.95
N ASP A 127 -8.91 -1.48 7.06
CA ASP A 127 -9.98 -2.48 7.14
C ASP A 127 -10.94 -2.08 8.29
N PRO A 128 -11.94 -1.23 8.03
CA PRO A 128 -12.79 -0.63 9.07
C PRO A 128 -13.70 -1.62 9.77
N GLY A 129 -13.86 -2.83 9.23
CA GLY A 129 -14.64 -3.89 9.87
C GLY A 129 -13.89 -4.60 11.00
N MET A 130 -12.57 -4.60 10.99
CA MET A 130 -11.75 -5.38 11.92
C MET A 130 -10.79 -4.53 12.75
N THR A 131 -10.30 -3.42 12.20
CA THR A 131 -9.23 -2.62 12.81
C THR A 131 -9.47 -1.13 12.67
N ASN A 132 -8.91 -0.36 13.58
CA ASN A 132 -8.84 1.09 13.44
C ASN A 132 -7.56 1.55 12.70
N ALA A 133 -6.77 0.63 12.14
CA ALA A 133 -5.58 0.99 11.36
C ALA A 133 -5.96 1.85 10.16
N ASN A 134 -5.18 2.89 9.94
CA ASN A 134 -5.36 3.84 8.85
C ASN A 134 -4.04 4.11 8.14
N MET A 135 -4.12 4.74 6.99
CA MET A 135 -2.95 5.10 6.21
C MET A 135 -3.24 6.25 5.25
N CYS A 136 -2.19 6.86 4.71
CA CYS A 136 -2.28 7.73 3.54
C CYS A 136 -1.75 7.01 2.30
N LEU A 137 -2.31 7.31 1.14
CA LEU A 137 -1.73 7.04 -0.16
C LEU A 137 -0.98 8.28 -0.63
N CYS A 138 0.32 8.17 -0.80
CA CYS A 138 1.17 9.20 -1.39
C CYS A 138 1.44 8.82 -2.85
N MET A 139 0.91 9.62 -3.80
CA MET A 139 1.29 9.48 -5.20
C MET A 139 2.64 10.15 -5.41
N MET A 140 3.57 9.43 -6.01
CA MET A 140 4.96 9.86 -6.15
C MET A 140 5.44 9.72 -7.58
N GLU A 141 6.33 10.60 -8.01
CA GLU A 141 7.04 10.52 -9.27
C GLU A 141 8.53 10.31 -9.05
N VAL A 142 9.10 9.41 -9.84
CA VAL A 142 10.54 9.18 -9.95
C VAL A 142 10.93 9.43 -11.40
N HIS A 143 11.87 10.34 -11.63
CA HIS A 143 12.37 10.67 -12.96
C HIS A 143 13.79 10.15 -13.13
N LEU A 144 13.97 9.14 -13.98
CA LEU A 144 15.25 8.53 -14.29
C LEU A 144 15.92 9.20 -15.48
N LYS A 145 17.24 9.06 -15.56
CA LYS A 145 18.04 9.49 -16.71
C LYS A 145 18.39 8.28 -17.57
N GLU A 146 18.68 8.52 -18.83
CA GLU A 146 19.17 7.48 -19.74
C GLU A 146 20.49 6.90 -19.22
N GLY A 147 20.57 5.55 -19.19
CA GLY A 147 21.76 4.84 -18.70
C GLY A 147 21.97 4.89 -17.19
N GLU A 148 21.05 5.43 -16.42
CA GLU A 148 21.13 5.41 -14.95
C GLU A 148 21.03 3.96 -14.44
N PRO A 149 21.99 3.49 -13.61
CA PRO A 149 21.93 2.14 -13.06
C PRO A 149 20.79 2.00 -12.06
N GLU A 150 20.29 0.79 -11.89
CA GLU A 150 19.34 0.50 -10.82
C GLU A 150 20.00 0.79 -9.46
N PRO A 151 19.34 1.58 -8.57
CA PRO A 151 19.90 1.91 -7.27
C PRO A 151 19.89 0.69 -6.34
N GLU A 152 20.71 0.71 -5.30
CA GLU A 152 20.69 -0.29 -4.23
C GLU A 152 19.52 -0.01 -3.27
N GLN A 153 18.93 -1.07 -2.70
CA GLN A 153 17.94 -0.98 -1.62
C GLN A 153 18.66 -0.79 -0.28
N HIS A 154 17.98 -0.15 0.67
CA HIS A 154 18.53 0.16 2.01
C HIS A 154 17.62 -0.43 3.09
N LEU A 155 17.31 -1.73 2.95
CA LEU A 155 16.38 -2.46 3.79
C LEU A 155 16.82 -2.48 5.26
N ASP A 156 15.84 -2.42 6.16
CA ASP A 156 16.06 -2.60 7.58
C ASP A 156 16.45 -4.04 7.94
N GLU A 157 17.03 -4.22 9.13
CA GLU A 157 17.41 -5.54 9.62
C GLU A 157 16.17 -6.46 9.72
N GLY A 158 16.23 -7.59 9.03
CA GLY A 158 15.15 -8.58 8.99
C GLY A 158 14.14 -8.38 7.86
N GLU A 159 14.28 -7.38 7.04
CA GLU A 159 13.49 -7.22 5.82
C GLU A 159 14.07 -8.05 4.67
N ASP A 160 13.19 -8.71 3.92
CA ASP A 160 13.52 -9.48 2.72
C ASP A 160 12.51 -9.05 1.63
N ILE A 161 12.82 -7.95 0.96
CA ILE A 161 11.96 -7.28 -0.01
C ILE A 161 12.61 -7.35 -1.40
N LEU A 162 11.92 -8.01 -2.33
CA LEU A 162 12.26 -8.00 -3.75
C LEU A 162 11.43 -6.93 -4.46
N ARG A 163 12.06 -5.97 -5.11
CA ARG A 163 11.37 -4.98 -5.95
C ARG A 163 11.26 -5.47 -7.39
N ILE A 164 10.15 -5.13 -8.04
CA ILE A 164 9.92 -5.39 -9.47
C ILE A 164 9.35 -4.13 -10.10
N ASN A 165 9.97 -3.70 -11.20
CA ASN A 165 9.44 -2.62 -12.01
C ASN A 165 8.47 -3.19 -13.06
N VAL A 166 7.24 -2.67 -13.11
CA VAL A 166 6.17 -3.15 -13.98
C VAL A 166 5.64 -1.99 -14.82
N PRO A 167 5.61 -2.08 -16.16
CA PRO A 167 4.94 -1.10 -17.00
C PRO A 167 3.49 -0.89 -16.55
N LEU A 168 3.04 0.35 -16.44
CA LEU A 168 1.68 0.64 -15.95
C LEU A 168 0.60 -0.03 -16.81
N ALA A 169 0.80 -0.08 -18.11
CA ALA A 169 -0.14 -0.73 -19.04
C ALA A 169 -0.24 -2.25 -18.85
N GLU A 170 0.75 -2.88 -18.20
CA GLU A 170 0.77 -4.32 -17.95
C GLU A 170 0.40 -4.66 -16.50
N LEU A 171 0.25 -3.67 -15.62
CA LEU A 171 0.17 -3.91 -14.18
C LEU A 171 -0.97 -4.86 -13.83
N TYR A 172 -2.18 -4.61 -14.31
CA TYR A 172 -3.35 -5.43 -13.99
C TYR A 172 -3.16 -6.89 -14.42
N GLU A 173 -2.73 -7.12 -15.65
CA GLU A 173 -2.48 -8.46 -16.19
C GLU A 173 -1.37 -9.18 -15.40
N ARG A 174 -0.32 -8.45 -15.00
CA ARG A 174 0.77 -9.02 -14.18
C ARG A 174 0.29 -9.44 -12.80
N LEU A 175 -0.57 -8.65 -12.16
CA LEU A 175 -1.15 -8.99 -10.86
C LEU A 175 -2.03 -10.24 -10.96
N GLU A 176 -2.85 -10.36 -12.02
CA GLU A 176 -3.65 -11.55 -12.31
C GLU A 176 -2.77 -12.80 -12.54
N GLY A 177 -1.65 -12.63 -13.26
CA GLY A 177 -0.66 -13.69 -13.48
C GLY A 177 -0.05 -14.17 -12.17
N TRP A 178 0.44 -13.28 -11.34
CA TRP A 178 1.03 -13.61 -10.05
C TRP A 178 0.03 -14.25 -9.07
N ALA A 179 -1.23 -13.81 -9.09
CA ALA A 179 -2.28 -14.45 -8.30
C ALA A 179 -2.46 -15.94 -8.70
N LYS A 180 -2.46 -16.24 -10.02
CA LYS A 180 -2.52 -17.63 -10.53
C LYS A 180 -1.27 -18.45 -10.17
N GLU A 181 -0.12 -17.81 -10.04
CA GLU A 181 1.13 -18.42 -9.56
C GLU A 181 1.13 -18.62 -8.03
N GLY A 182 0.10 -18.16 -7.32
CA GLY A 182 -0.08 -18.31 -5.88
C GLY A 182 0.65 -17.26 -5.03
N PHE A 183 0.90 -16.06 -5.57
CA PHE A 183 1.19 -14.88 -4.77
C PHE A 183 -0.11 -14.31 -4.20
N VAL A 184 -0.05 -13.66 -3.06
CA VAL A 184 -1.18 -12.90 -2.49
C VAL A 184 -1.06 -11.44 -2.91
N ILE A 185 -2.06 -10.93 -3.62
CA ILE A 185 -2.05 -9.54 -4.08
C ILE A 185 -2.67 -8.64 -3.01
N ALA A 186 -1.98 -7.59 -2.61
CA ALA A 186 -2.51 -6.61 -1.67
C ALA A 186 -3.73 -5.88 -2.27
N ALA A 187 -4.83 -5.84 -1.53
CA ALA A 187 -6.11 -5.29 -1.99
C ALA A 187 -5.99 -3.84 -2.51
N LYS A 188 -5.18 -3.01 -1.86
CA LYS A 188 -4.98 -1.60 -2.25
C LYS A 188 -4.39 -1.46 -3.65
N LEU A 189 -3.33 -2.24 -3.94
CA LEU A 189 -2.69 -2.28 -5.24
C LEU A 189 -3.64 -2.84 -6.30
N TYR A 190 -4.32 -3.96 -5.98
CA TYR A 190 -5.25 -4.59 -6.91
C TYR A 190 -6.41 -3.65 -7.27
N HIS A 191 -7.06 -3.02 -6.28
CA HIS A 191 -8.17 -2.11 -6.52
C HIS A 191 -7.76 -0.92 -7.39
N TRP A 192 -6.57 -0.36 -7.16
CA TRP A 192 -6.05 0.72 -8.00
C TRP A 192 -5.80 0.25 -9.44
N ALA A 193 -5.11 -0.87 -9.61
CA ALA A 193 -4.80 -1.43 -10.94
C ALA A 193 -6.08 -1.81 -11.71
N ALA A 194 -7.05 -2.46 -11.04
CA ALA A 194 -8.35 -2.79 -11.62
C ALA A 194 -9.15 -1.55 -12.02
N GLY A 195 -9.12 -0.48 -11.20
CA GLY A 195 -9.74 0.79 -11.53
C GLY A 195 -9.12 1.46 -12.75
N VAL A 196 -7.79 1.48 -12.84
CA VAL A 196 -7.06 2.01 -14.01
C VAL A 196 -7.39 1.19 -15.27
N GLN A 197 -7.35 -0.15 -15.18
CA GLN A 197 -7.70 -1.03 -16.29
C GLN A 197 -9.14 -0.78 -16.75
N TYR A 198 -10.08 -0.64 -15.82
CA TYR A 198 -11.48 -0.38 -16.16
C TYR A 198 -11.65 0.95 -16.91
N VAL A 199 -10.93 2.00 -16.52
CA VAL A 199 -10.92 3.29 -17.23
C VAL A 199 -10.33 3.16 -18.64
N MET A 200 -9.27 2.36 -18.78
CA MET A 200 -8.65 2.11 -20.09
C MET A 200 -9.57 1.33 -21.04
N ASP A 201 -10.33 0.37 -20.50
CA ASP A 201 -11.27 -0.44 -21.29
C ASP A 201 -12.58 0.32 -21.61
N HIS A 202 -12.94 1.31 -20.79
CA HIS A 202 -14.20 2.06 -20.88
C HIS A 202 -13.99 3.58 -20.79
N PRO A 203 -13.16 4.18 -21.66
CA PRO A 203 -12.84 5.61 -21.58
C PRO A 203 -14.09 6.50 -21.73
N GLU A 204 -15.10 6.03 -22.44
CA GLU A 204 -16.37 6.74 -22.65
C GLU A 204 -17.13 7.03 -21.34
N LEU A 205 -16.98 6.20 -20.31
CA LEU A 205 -17.67 6.37 -19.02
C LEU A 205 -17.06 7.50 -18.17
N PHE A 206 -15.84 7.92 -18.50
CA PHE A 206 -15.08 8.91 -17.71
C PHE A 206 -14.90 10.24 -18.47
N THR A 207 -15.55 10.40 -19.63
CA THR A 207 -15.58 11.67 -20.35
C THR A 207 -16.45 12.65 -19.54
N LYS A 208 -15.88 13.80 -19.16
CA LYS A 208 -16.68 14.88 -18.56
C LYS A 208 -17.68 15.34 -19.60
N ILE A 209 -18.97 15.24 -19.30
CA ILE A 209 -20.00 15.90 -20.08
C ILE A 209 -19.80 17.40 -19.84
N ASP A 210 -19.43 18.15 -20.87
CA ASP A 210 -19.44 19.61 -20.82
C ASP A 210 -20.85 20.03 -20.45
N GLN A 211 -21.03 20.55 -19.23
CA GLN A 211 -22.32 21.14 -18.86
C GLN A 211 -22.55 22.34 -19.79
N PRO A 212 -23.62 22.37 -20.58
CA PRO A 212 -23.91 23.54 -21.38
C PRO A 212 -24.17 24.71 -20.43
N GLY A 213 -23.24 25.67 -20.42
CA GLY A 213 -23.45 27.05 -20.04
C GLY A 213 -24.04 27.33 -18.67
N ALA A 214 -23.21 27.38 -17.61
CA ALA A 214 -23.46 28.34 -16.54
C ALA A 214 -22.96 29.72 -17.02
N GLY A 215 -23.73 30.35 -17.89
CA GLY A 215 -23.42 31.66 -18.44
C GLY A 215 -24.72 32.31 -18.92
N ALA A 216 -25.38 33.01 -18.04
CA ALA A 216 -26.25 34.19 -18.31
C ALA A 216 -26.49 34.89 -16.97
#